data_3c469754b40719c0f615402251068bc3
#
_entry.id   3c469754b40719c0f615402251068bc3
#
_cell.length_a   1.000
_cell.length_b   1.000
_cell.length_c   1.000
_cell.angle_alpha   90.00
_cell.angle_beta   90.00
_cell.angle_gamma   90.00
#
_symmetry.space_group_name_H-M   'P 1'
#
loop_
_entity.id
_entity.type
_entity.pdbx_description
1 polymer ?
#
loop_
_entity_poly.entity_id
_entity_poly.type
_entity_poly.pdbx_seq_one_letter_code
_entity_poly.pdbx_strand_id
1 'polypeptide(L)'
;MRNPNRQILLGILFSMALSQQDLYHTVEDIKTEWTGYTSYQKEEMVSFCDFLFKEGYYERCLLTSFQLLYKFPDDPIIPTVQYHIARCYEEMKNFDLAHRYYGQVMETEPESSIAHKAASYRDIYVSLMAGEVNDVLEQTENTDDPYLMTFRGYAHMKKLDWEKARTSFISAQASFDHPHYNEMMTPLYQVIENVGSVPKHNRYLVFMTGSLFPGGGQFMLREWDKGQGILTSVGLMVLIGSWSKVEDLVGNNRFLDNEGTSIPLYKNYKDDNSNTELTNNDQIPAQMTVSSSSMKYIIPPLFIGAGIFLGSSLKSFLDTHDKNKRLVEFYIQERIDSISPDRFLDFPEPILITTK
;
A
#
# COMPACT_ATOMS: atom_id res chain seq x y z
N MET A 1 -34.72 14.54 -27.38
CA MET A 1 -33.34 15.07 -27.53
C MET A 1 -32.34 14.09 -26.89
N ARG A 2 -31.57 13.40 -27.68
CA ARG A 2 -30.56 12.44 -27.20
C ARG A 2 -29.33 13.23 -26.76
N ASN A 3 -28.95 13.08 -25.51
CA ASN A 3 -27.86 13.84 -24.87
C ASN A 3 -26.49 13.41 -25.46
N PRO A 4 -25.81 14.22 -26.28
CA PRO A 4 -24.59 13.83 -27.01
C PRO A 4 -23.44 13.47 -26.06
N ASN A 5 -23.41 14.05 -24.85
CA ASN A 5 -22.37 13.78 -23.86
C ASN A 5 -22.41 12.33 -23.33
N ARG A 6 -23.58 11.69 -23.34
CA ARG A 6 -23.74 10.30 -22.90
C ARG A 6 -23.22 9.29 -23.93
N GLN A 7 -23.26 9.66 -25.22
CA GLN A 7 -22.70 8.83 -26.29
C GLN A 7 -21.18 8.92 -26.36
N ILE A 8 -20.62 10.10 -26.07
CA ILE A 8 -19.16 10.30 -25.99
C ILE A 8 -18.60 9.55 -24.79
N LEU A 9 -19.26 9.60 -23.63
CA LEU A 9 -18.83 8.88 -22.42
C LEU A 9 -18.89 7.36 -22.62
N LEU A 10 -19.92 6.84 -23.28
CA LEU A 10 -20.03 5.42 -23.65
C LEU A 10 -18.96 4.99 -24.66
N GLY A 11 -18.61 5.87 -25.60
CA GLY A 11 -17.54 5.63 -26.57
C GLY A 11 -16.15 5.55 -25.89
N ILE A 12 -15.89 6.43 -24.93
CA ILE A 12 -14.62 6.43 -24.16
C ILE A 12 -14.54 5.21 -23.25
N LEU A 13 -15.63 4.83 -22.57
CA LEU A 13 -15.67 3.62 -21.75
C LEU A 13 -15.52 2.34 -22.59
N PHE A 14 -16.08 2.31 -23.80
CA PHE A 14 -15.94 1.18 -24.70
C PHE A 14 -14.53 1.08 -25.30
N SER A 15 -13.87 2.22 -25.58
CA SER A 15 -12.46 2.23 -26.02
C SER A 15 -11.49 1.83 -24.91
N MET A 16 -11.77 2.19 -23.65
CA MET A 16 -10.97 1.74 -22.49
C MET A 16 -11.17 0.24 -22.21
N ALA A 17 -12.36 -0.30 -22.41
CA ALA A 17 -12.61 -1.73 -22.26
C ALA A 17 -11.94 -2.58 -23.36
N LEU A 18 -11.73 -2.01 -24.55
CA LEU A 18 -11.01 -2.68 -25.65
C LEU A 18 -9.47 -2.53 -25.53
N SER A 19 -8.95 -1.69 -24.63
CA SER A 19 -7.51 -1.50 -24.44
C SER A 19 -6.88 -2.46 -23.41
N GLN A 20 -7.66 -3.27 -22.73
CA GLN A 20 -7.16 -4.46 -22.02
C GLN A 20 -7.00 -5.59 -23.02
N GLN A 21 -6.02 -5.48 -23.91
CA GLN A 21 -5.51 -6.64 -24.60
C GLN A 21 -4.83 -7.52 -23.54
N ASP A 22 -5.33 -8.73 -23.35
CA ASP A 22 -4.59 -9.77 -22.65
C ASP A 22 -3.22 -9.89 -23.32
N LEU A 23 -2.17 -9.50 -22.59
CA LEU A 23 -0.76 -9.58 -23.03
C LEU A 23 -0.30 -11.04 -23.24
N TYR A 24 -1.17 -11.97 -22.96
CA TYR A 24 -0.91 -13.40 -23.16
C TYR A 24 -1.32 -13.81 -24.55
N HIS A 25 -0.32 -13.99 -25.42
CA HIS A 25 -0.52 -14.62 -26.72
C HIS A 25 -0.22 -16.12 -26.61
N THR A 26 -1.20 -16.94 -26.90
CA THR A 26 -1.00 -18.38 -27.09
C THR A 26 -0.33 -18.64 -28.46
N VAL A 27 0.29 -19.79 -28.59
CA VAL A 27 0.89 -20.19 -29.89
C VAL A 27 -0.18 -20.21 -31.00
N GLU A 28 -1.43 -20.56 -30.69
CA GLU A 28 -2.56 -20.53 -31.59
C GLU A 28 -2.96 -19.12 -32.02
N ASP A 29 -3.00 -18.17 -31.09
CA ASP A 29 -3.33 -16.77 -31.39
C ASP A 29 -2.31 -16.18 -32.39
N ILE A 30 -1.03 -16.45 -32.13
CA ILE A 30 0.07 -15.99 -32.98
C ILE A 30 -0.04 -16.63 -34.38
N LYS A 31 -0.44 -17.90 -34.46
CA LYS A 31 -0.64 -18.59 -35.74
C LYS A 31 -1.73 -17.97 -36.61
N THR A 32 -2.79 -17.42 -36.00
CA THR A 32 -3.88 -16.76 -36.74
C THR A 32 -3.50 -15.35 -37.17
N GLU A 33 -2.78 -14.61 -36.37
CA GLU A 33 -2.35 -13.23 -36.67
C GLU A 33 -1.20 -13.18 -37.67
N TRP A 34 -0.32 -14.19 -37.69
CA TRP A 34 0.92 -14.19 -38.47
C TRP A 34 0.86 -14.94 -39.81
N THR A 35 -0.30 -15.47 -40.20
CA THR A 35 -0.48 -16.14 -41.50
C THR A 35 -0.14 -15.28 -42.71
N GLY A 36 0.06 -13.99 -42.58
CA GLY A 36 0.45 -13.05 -43.62
C GLY A 36 1.90 -12.57 -43.61
N TYR A 37 2.67 -12.91 -42.56
CA TYR A 37 4.06 -12.43 -42.46
C TYR A 37 5.03 -13.34 -43.23
N THR A 38 5.99 -12.68 -43.93
CA THR A 38 7.10 -13.34 -44.61
C THR A 38 7.92 -14.18 -43.62
N SER A 39 8.22 -15.45 -44.01
CA SER A 39 9.06 -16.32 -43.18
C SER A 39 10.52 -15.85 -43.24
N TYR A 40 11.02 -15.30 -42.15
CA TYR A 40 12.44 -15.03 -41.97
C TYR A 40 13.21 -16.35 -41.79
N GLN A 41 14.45 -16.38 -42.23
CA GLN A 41 15.39 -17.42 -41.84
C GLN A 41 15.65 -17.37 -40.35
N LYS A 42 16.05 -18.48 -39.72
CA LYS A 42 16.28 -18.56 -38.27
C LYS A 42 17.22 -17.44 -37.77
N GLU A 43 18.35 -17.25 -38.42
CA GLU A 43 19.36 -16.25 -38.05
C GLU A 43 18.81 -14.83 -38.17
N GLU A 44 17.99 -14.54 -39.15
CA GLU A 44 17.33 -13.26 -39.33
C GLU A 44 16.30 -13.01 -38.23
N MET A 45 15.51 -14.01 -37.89
CA MET A 45 14.54 -13.92 -36.79
C MET A 45 15.22 -13.73 -35.45
N VAL A 46 16.31 -14.45 -35.18
CA VAL A 46 17.09 -14.33 -33.94
C VAL A 46 17.71 -12.93 -33.83
N SER A 47 18.31 -12.45 -34.94
CA SER A 47 18.87 -11.09 -35.02
C SER A 47 17.78 -10.02 -34.80
N PHE A 48 16.60 -10.24 -35.35
CA PHE A 48 15.50 -9.32 -35.19
C PHE A 48 14.94 -9.33 -33.76
N CYS A 49 14.87 -10.48 -33.09
CA CYS A 49 14.53 -10.56 -31.66
C CYS A 49 15.51 -9.76 -30.80
N ASP A 50 16.83 -9.97 -31.01
CA ASP A 50 17.86 -9.27 -30.26
C ASP A 50 17.78 -7.74 -30.47
N PHE A 51 17.56 -7.30 -31.70
CA PHE A 51 17.34 -5.90 -32.03
C PHE A 51 16.10 -5.34 -31.32
N LEU A 52 14.96 -6.02 -31.42
CA LEU A 52 13.71 -5.56 -30.80
C LEU A 52 13.83 -5.47 -29.28
N PHE A 53 14.51 -6.45 -28.67
CA PHE A 53 14.75 -6.44 -27.23
C PHE A 53 15.61 -5.23 -26.80
N LYS A 54 16.72 -4.98 -27.49
CA LYS A 54 17.63 -3.86 -27.23
C LYS A 54 16.97 -2.49 -27.41
N GLU A 55 16.05 -2.38 -28.38
CA GLU A 55 15.30 -1.15 -28.63
C GLU A 55 14.08 -0.99 -27.70
N GLY A 56 13.81 -1.94 -26.80
CA GLY A 56 12.69 -1.90 -25.86
C GLY A 56 11.32 -2.24 -26.46
N TYR A 57 11.28 -2.82 -27.66
CA TYR A 57 10.04 -3.25 -28.30
C TYR A 57 9.65 -4.67 -27.84
N TYR A 58 9.42 -4.82 -26.54
CA TYR A 58 9.23 -6.13 -25.89
C TYR A 58 8.07 -6.94 -26.44
N GLU A 59 6.90 -6.32 -26.69
CA GLU A 59 5.74 -7.01 -27.29
C GLU A 59 6.07 -7.61 -28.67
N ARG A 60 6.78 -6.86 -29.52
CA ARG A 60 7.20 -7.34 -30.84
C ARG A 60 8.26 -8.42 -30.74
N CYS A 61 9.17 -8.28 -29.78
CA CYS A 61 10.16 -9.30 -29.46
C CYS A 61 9.48 -10.61 -29.07
N LEU A 62 8.44 -10.56 -28.21
CA LEU A 62 7.63 -11.72 -27.83
C LEU A 62 7.01 -12.42 -29.04
N LEU A 63 6.36 -11.67 -29.94
CA LEU A 63 5.75 -12.23 -31.14
C LEU A 63 6.78 -12.97 -32.00
N THR A 64 7.95 -12.38 -32.22
CA THR A 64 9.03 -13.00 -33.01
C THR A 64 9.61 -14.22 -32.28
N SER A 65 9.78 -14.14 -30.97
CA SER A 65 10.25 -15.25 -30.14
C SER A 65 9.30 -16.44 -30.16
N PHE A 66 7.98 -16.22 -30.05
CA PHE A 66 6.98 -17.28 -30.17
C PHE A 66 6.96 -17.89 -31.60
N GLN A 67 7.19 -17.08 -32.61
CA GLN A 67 7.33 -17.59 -33.97
C GLN A 67 8.57 -18.50 -34.11
N LEU A 68 9.69 -18.16 -33.45
CA LEU A 68 10.89 -19.01 -33.37
C LEU A 68 10.55 -20.35 -32.70
N LEU A 69 9.90 -20.32 -31.52
CA LEU A 69 9.49 -21.55 -30.81
C LEU A 69 8.58 -22.44 -31.67
N TYR A 70 7.68 -21.85 -32.43
CA TYR A 70 6.76 -22.58 -33.27
C TYR A 70 7.46 -23.19 -34.50
N LYS A 71 8.36 -22.45 -35.17
CA LYS A 71 9.03 -22.90 -36.39
C LYS A 71 10.17 -23.88 -36.14
N PHE A 72 10.85 -23.76 -35.00
CA PHE A 72 12.06 -24.50 -34.67
C PHE A 72 12.00 -25.12 -33.26
N PRO A 73 10.98 -25.99 -32.98
CA PRO A 73 10.71 -26.45 -31.62
C PRO A 73 11.85 -27.27 -30.99
N ASP A 74 12.63 -27.96 -31.80
CA ASP A 74 13.70 -28.86 -31.36
C ASP A 74 15.11 -28.22 -31.52
N ASP A 75 15.19 -26.92 -31.76
CA ASP A 75 16.45 -26.25 -31.99
C ASP A 75 17.17 -25.96 -30.64
N PRO A 76 18.49 -26.18 -30.57
CA PRO A 76 19.27 -25.89 -29.32
C PRO A 76 19.18 -24.44 -28.81
N ILE A 77 18.70 -23.50 -29.61
CA ILE A 77 18.52 -22.11 -29.22
C ILE A 77 17.25 -21.90 -28.36
N ILE A 78 16.33 -22.88 -28.31
CA ILE A 78 15.02 -22.73 -27.67
C ILE A 78 15.12 -22.27 -26.19
N PRO A 79 15.97 -22.84 -25.33
CA PRO A 79 16.10 -22.35 -23.95
C PRO A 79 16.54 -20.88 -23.89
N THR A 80 17.44 -20.47 -24.79
CA THR A 80 17.84 -19.05 -24.89
C THR A 80 16.67 -18.16 -25.32
N VAL A 81 15.86 -18.59 -26.28
CA VAL A 81 14.65 -17.85 -26.69
C VAL A 81 13.63 -17.77 -25.55
N GLN A 82 13.41 -18.86 -24.82
CA GLN A 82 12.55 -18.87 -23.64
C GLN A 82 13.04 -17.90 -22.55
N TYR A 83 14.36 -17.87 -22.32
CA TYR A 83 14.96 -16.90 -21.42
C TYR A 83 14.68 -15.47 -21.85
N HIS A 84 14.83 -15.15 -23.15
CA HIS A 84 14.52 -13.81 -23.65
C HIS A 84 13.01 -13.47 -23.60
N ILE A 85 12.13 -14.45 -23.76
CA ILE A 85 10.70 -14.27 -23.52
C ILE A 85 10.46 -13.88 -22.05
N ALA A 86 11.09 -14.61 -21.10
CA ALA A 86 10.99 -14.28 -19.69
C ALA A 86 11.49 -12.85 -19.41
N ARG A 87 12.62 -12.47 -20.02
CA ARG A 87 13.18 -11.11 -19.93
C ARG A 87 12.22 -10.04 -20.49
N CYS A 88 11.55 -10.29 -21.61
CA CYS A 88 10.54 -9.37 -22.13
C CYS A 88 9.40 -9.17 -21.13
N TYR A 89 8.90 -10.24 -20.52
CA TYR A 89 7.83 -10.14 -19.51
C TYR A 89 8.32 -9.44 -18.24
N GLU A 90 9.56 -9.67 -17.81
CA GLU A 90 10.19 -8.96 -16.69
C GLU A 90 10.22 -7.45 -16.92
N GLU A 91 10.70 -7.00 -18.10
CA GLU A 91 10.76 -5.58 -18.47
C GLU A 91 9.36 -4.95 -18.59
N MET A 92 8.37 -5.72 -18.99
CA MET A 92 6.96 -5.32 -19.00
C MET A 92 6.29 -5.40 -17.61
N LYS A 93 7.04 -5.80 -16.58
CA LYS A 93 6.56 -5.99 -15.19
C LYS A 93 5.44 -7.04 -15.06
N ASN A 94 5.37 -7.97 -15.99
CA ASN A 94 4.49 -9.12 -15.88
C ASN A 94 5.25 -10.28 -15.24
N PHE A 95 5.34 -10.20 -13.91
CA PHE A 95 6.18 -11.10 -13.13
C PHE A 95 5.71 -12.55 -13.16
N ASP A 96 4.40 -12.79 -13.18
CA ASP A 96 3.83 -14.15 -13.25
C ASP A 96 4.28 -14.91 -14.52
N LEU A 97 4.27 -14.22 -15.66
CA LEU A 97 4.71 -14.81 -16.92
C LEU A 97 6.24 -14.92 -16.98
N ALA A 98 6.97 -13.97 -16.44
CA ALA A 98 8.43 -14.05 -16.32
C ALA A 98 8.84 -15.28 -15.52
N HIS A 99 8.27 -15.51 -14.33
CA HIS A 99 8.47 -16.72 -13.52
C HIS A 99 8.22 -18.02 -14.29
N ARG A 100 7.08 -18.07 -15.00
CA ARG A 100 6.72 -19.24 -15.75
C ARG A 100 7.76 -19.62 -16.82
N TYR A 101 8.28 -18.61 -17.55
CA TYR A 101 9.27 -18.87 -18.61
C TYR A 101 10.66 -19.11 -18.05
N TYR A 102 11.07 -18.45 -16.96
CA TYR A 102 12.30 -18.81 -16.25
C TYR A 102 12.24 -20.24 -15.70
N GLY A 103 11.10 -20.65 -15.13
CA GLY A 103 10.86 -22.02 -14.70
C GLY A 103 11.02 -23.03 -15.82
N GLN A 104 10.47 -22.76 -17.00
CA GLN A 104 10.65 -23.63 -18.17
C GLN A 104 12.11 -23.78 -18.59
N VAL A 105 12.90 -22.69 -18.53
CA VAL A 105 14.35 -22.77 -18.82
C VAL A 105 15.06 -23.65 -17.78
N MET A 106 14.73 -23.49 -16.49
CA MET A 106 15.33 -24.29 -15.42
C MET A 106 14.95 -25.78 -15.50
N GLU A 107 13.75 -26.09 -15.98
CA GLU A 107 13.30 -27.48 -16.19
C GLU A 107 13.97 -28.16 -17.38
N THR A 108 14.29 -27.40 -18.43
CA THR A 108 14.84 -27.95 -19.69
C THR A 108 16.36 -27.98 -19.72
N GLU A 109 17.01 -27.06 -19.04
CA GLU A 109 18.47 -26.92 -19.03
C GLU A 109 19.11 -27.52 -17.78
N PRO A 110 20.30 -28.14 -17.91
CA PRO A 110 21.03 -28.65 -16.76
C PRO A 110 21.50 -27.50 -15.85
N GLU A 111 21.55 -27.74 -14.53
CA GLU A 111 21.97 -26.75 -13.52
C GLU A 111 23.34 -26.10 -13.79
N SER A 112 24.22 -26.80 -14.52
CA SER A 112 25.56 -26.28 -14.89
C SER A 112 25.53 -25.32 -16.05
N SER A 113 24.41 -25.22 -16.80
CA SER A 113 24.31 -24.34 -17.97
C SER A 113 24.21 -22.87 -17.57
N ILE A 114 24.69 -21.99 -18.46
CA ILE A 114 24.56 -20.53 -18.30
C ILE A 114 23.10 -20.13 -18.28
N ALA A 115 22.28 -20.76 -19.13
CA ALA A 115 20.86 -20.43 -19.23
C ALA A 115 20.10 -20.77 -17.93
N HIS A 116 20.36 -21.94 -17.33
CA HIS A 116 19.74 -22.34 -16.06
C HIS A 116 20.12 -21.38 -14.92
N LYS A 117 21.42 -21.10 -14.77
CA LYS A 117 21.90 -20.19 -13.71
C LYS A 117 21.33 -18.79 -13.87
N ALA A 118 21.40 -18.25 -15.08
CA ALA A 118 20.85 -16.90 -15.36
C ALA A 118 19.33 -16.86 -15.12
N ALA A 119 18.59 -17.90 -15.52
CA ALA A 119 17.16 -18.01 -15.24
C ALA A 119 16.88 -18.07 -13.74
N SER A 120 17.64 -18.85 -12.96
CA SER A 120 17.49 -18.94 -11.51
C SER A 120 17.75 -17.59 -10.81
N TYR A 121 18.79 -16.86 -11.20
CA TYR A 121 19.08 -15.55 -10.62
C TYR A 121 18.00 -14.53 -10.94
N ARG A 122 17.54 -14.53 -12.21
CA ARG A 122 16.46 -13.62 -12.65
C ARG A 122 15.11 -13.95 -12.01
N ASP A 123 14.81 -15.22 -11.83
CA ASP A 123 13.59 -15.68 -11.16
C ASP A 123 13.51 -15.17 -9.72
N ILE A 124 14.61 -15.32 -8.96
CA ILE A 124 14.72 -14.76 -7.60
C ILE A 124 14.65 -13.22 -7.61
N TYR A 125 15.29 -12.56 -8.58
CA TYR A 125 15.20 -11.11 -8.73
C TYR A 125 13.75 -10.67 -9.00
N VAL A 126 13.03 -11.36 -9.88
CA VAL A 126 11.63 -11.08 -10.19
C VAL A 126 10.74 -11.26 -8.96
N SER A 127 10.91 -12.34 -8.17
CA SER A 127 10.22 -12.53 -6.89
C SER A 127 10.48 -11.37 -5.92
N LEU A 128 11.73 -10.90 -5.87
CA LEU A 128 12.11 -9.77 -5.02
C LEU A 128 11.41 -8.48 -5.47
N MET A 129 11.30 -8.25 -6.79
CA MET A 129 10.62 -7.08 -7.36
C MET A 129 9.10 -7.17 -7.23
N ALA A 130 8.51 -8.35 -7.36
CA ALA A 130 7.10 -8.64 -7.11
C ALA A 130 6.70 -8.43 -5.63
N GLY A 131 7.69 -8.44 -4.72
CA GLY A 131 7.46 -8.30 -3.29
C GLY A 131 7.22 -9.64 -2.57
N GLU A 132 7.49 -10.74 -3.21
CA GLU A 132 7.37 -12.11 -2.69
C GLU A 132 8.57 -12.46 -1.79
N VAL A 133 8.78 -11.63 -0.77
CA VAL A 133 9.99 -11.66 0.07
C VAL A 133 10.15 -12.99 0.81
N ASN A 134 9.06 -13.67 1.17
CA ASN A 134 9.12 -14.95 1.84
C ASN A 134 9.66 -16.04 0.93
N ASP A 135 9.21 -16.05 -0.32
CA ASP A 135 9.60 -17.04 -1.32
C ASP A 135 11.09 -16.89 -1.67
N VAL A 136 11.57 -15.64 -1.81
CA VAL A 136 13.00 -15.34 -1.97
C VAL A 136 13.82 -15.91 -0.80
N LEU A 137 13.36 -15.72 0.44
CA LEU A 137 14.08 -16.21 1.63
C LEU A 137 14.09 -17.73 1.71
N GLU A 138 12.99 -18.40 1.34
CA GLU A 138 12.87 -19.86 1.33
C GLU A 138 13.78 -20.47 0.25
N GLN A 139 13.71 -19.97 -0.97
CA GLN A 139 14.48 -20.47 -2.10
C GLN A 139 15.98 -20.23 -1.95
N THR A 140 16.40 -19.21 -1.20
CA THR A 140 17.80 -18.87 -0.99
C THR A 140 18.35 -19.33 0.37
N GLU A 141 17.62 -20.15 1.15
CA GLU A 141 17.97 -20.46 2.53
C GLU A 141 19.34 -21.15 2.68
N ASN A 142 19.65 -22.10 1.79
CA ASN A 142 20.85 -22.94 1.86
C ASN A 142 21.80 -22.70 0.69
N THR A 143 21.85 -21.50 0.16
CA THR A 143 22.70 -21.19 -1.01
C THR A 143 24.04 -20.61 -0.56
N ASP A 144 25.11 -21.01 -1.26
CA ASP A 144 26.44 -20.39 -1.15
C ASP A 144 26.74 -19.46 -2.35
N ASP A 145 25.76 -19.29 -3.24
CA ASP A 145 25.91 -18.45 -4.44
C ASP A 145 25.84 -16.97 -4.07
N PRO A 146 26.85 -16.15 -4.45
CA PRO A 146 26.94 -14.76 -4.04
C PRO A 146 25.81 -13.88 -4.58
N TYR A 147 25.28 -14.15 -5.77
CA TYR A 147 24.13 -13.40 -6.32
C TYR A 147 22.87 -13.67 -5.52
N LEU A 148 22.59 -14.94 -5.25
CA LEU A 148 21.42 -15.34 -4.46
C LEU A 148 21.49 -14.84 -3.01
N MET A 149 22.70 -14.91 -2.40
CA MET A 149 22.94 -14.31 -1.08
C MET A 149 22.70 -12.80 -1.08
N THR A 150 23.05 -12.11 -2.16
CA THR A 150 22.79 -10.67 -2.30
C THR A 150 21.30 -10.39 -2.34
N PHE A 151 20.54 -11.10 -3.16
CA PHE A 151 19.06 -10.95 -3.21
C PHE A 151 18.40 -11.31 -1.87
N ARG A 152 18.92 -12.33 -1.16
CA ARG A 152 18.51 -12.65 0.21
C ARG A 152 18.75 -11.48 1.17
N GLY A 153 19.88 -10.80 1.04
CA GLY A 153 20.19 -9.58 1.79
C GLY A 153 19.14 -8.48 1.57
N TYR A 154 18.77 -8.23 0.32
CA TYR A 154 17.68 -7.29 -0.02
C TYR A 154 16.32 -7.74 0.53
N ALA A 155 16.02 -9.03 0.50
CA ALA A 155 14.80 -9.59 1.07
C ALA A 155 14.73 -9.36 2.60
N HIS A 156 15.83 -9.56 3.31
CA HIS A 156 15.93 -9.23 4.73
C HIS A 156 15.80 -7.73 5.01
N MET A 157 16.36 -6.86 4.15
CA MET A 157 16.16 -5.41 4.25
C MET A 157 14.68 -5.03 4.12
N LYS A 158 13.96 -5.60 3.15
CA LYS A 158 12.51 -5.39 3.00
C LYS A 158 11.71 -5.87 4.23
N LYS A 159 12.20 -6.89 4.93
CA LYS A 159 11.63 -7.38 6.21
C LYS A 159 12.06 -6.59 7.44
N LEU A 160 12.94 -5.62 7.28
CA LEU A 160 13.54 -4.81 8.35
C LEU A 160 14.42 -5.64 9.32
N ASP A 161 14.95 -6.77 8.84
CA ASP A 161 15.85 -7.65 9.58
C ASP A 161 17.31 -7.32 9.25
N TRP A 162 17.84 -6.27 9.88
CA TRP A 162 19.12 -5.65 9.56
C TRP A 162 20.31 -6.58 9.79
N GLU A 163 20.27 -7.35 10.86
CA GLU A 163 21.36 -8.27 11.21
C GLU A 163 21.49 -9.40 10.19
N LYS A 164 20.35 -9.97 9.76
CA LYS A 164 20.38 -11.00 8.72
C LYS A 164 20.71 -10.41 7.35
N ALA A 165 20.22 -9.21 7.03
CA ALA A 165 20.59 -8.51 5.81
C ALA A 165 22.11 -8.30 5.76
N ARG A 166 22.71 -7.77 6.84
CA ARG A 166 24.14 -7.55 6.97
C ARG A 166 24.93 -8.86 6.82
N THR A 167 24.51 -9.91 7.49
CA THR A 167 25.16 -11.22 7.42
C THR A 167 25.12 -11.77 5.99
N SER A 168 23.98 -11.68 5.31
CA SER A 168 23.84 -12.13 3.92
C SER A 168 24.76 -11.36 2.97
N PHE A 169 24.86 -10.02 3.11
CA PHE A 169 25.76 -9.21 2.29
C PHE A 169 27.25 -9.50 2.58
N ILE A 170 27.63 -9.73 3.85
CA ILE A 170 29.00 -10.11 4.21
C ILE A 170 29.35 -11.46 3.59
N SER A 171 28.46 -12.45 3.66
CA SER A 171 28.68 -13.77 3.06
C SER A 171 28.78 -13.65 1.52
N ALA A 172 27.89 -12.88 0.89
CA ALA A 172 27.96 -12.62 -0.55
C ALA A 172 29.28 -11.95 -0.94
N GLN A 173 29.69 -10.91 -0.22
CA GLN A 173 30.94 -10.18 -0.47
C GLN A 173 32.16 -11.08 -0.35
N ALA A 174 32.17 -11.98 0.63
CA ALA A 174 33.26 -12.91 0.80
C ALA A 174 33.38 -13.99 -0.31
N SER A 175 32.23 -14.28 -0.98
CA SER A 175 32.14 -15.25 -2.07
C SER A 175 32.35 -14.65 -3.45
N PHE A 176 32.28 -13.31 -3.60
CA PHE A 176 32.63 -12.64 -4.84
C PHE A 176 34.15 -12.47 -4.99
N ASP A 177 34.70 -12.94 -6.08
CA ASP A 177 36.17 -12.89 -6.34
C ASP A 177 36.68 -11.53 -6.85
N HIS A 178 35.80 -10.55 -7.06
CA HIS A 178 36.21 -9.28 -7.69
C HIS A 178 35.99 -8.07 -6.77
N PRO A 179 37.01 -7.15 -6.67
CA PRO A 179 36.92 -5.96 -5.79
C PRO A 179 35.75 -5.02 -6.10
N HIS A 180 35.24 -5.03 -7.33
CA HIS A 180 34.10 -4.24 -7.75
C HIS A 180 32.87 -4.44 -6.85
N TYR A 181 32.62 -5.67 -6.43
CA TYR A 181 31.46 -5.97 -5.54
C TYR A 181 31.62 -5.35 -4.15
N ASN A 182 32.85 -5.10 -3.69
CA ASN A 182 33.08 -4.38 -2.44
C ASN A 182 32.57 -2.94 -2.53
N GLU A 183 32.79 -2.29 -3.66
CA GLU A 183 32.31 -0.92 -3.90
C GLU A 183 30.77 -0.90 -4.03
N MET A 184 30.21 -1.90 -4.70
CA MET A 184 28.75 -2.02 -4.85
C MET A 184 28.02 -2.31 -3.54
N MET A 185 28.65 -3.06 -2.63
CA MET A 185 28.08 -3.43 -1.31
C MET A 185 28.18 -2.29 -0.28
N THR A 186 29.17 -1.41 -0.40
CA THR A 186 29.42 -0.33 0.55
C THR A 186 28.17 0.55 0.82
N PRO A 187 27.40 1.00 -0.19
CA PRO A 187 26.19 1.78 0.04
C PRO A 187 25.11 1.01 0.80
N LEU A 188 25.02 -0.33 0.63
CA LEU A 188 24.06 -1.16 1.34
C LEU A 188 24.37 -1.20 2.86
N TYR A 189 25.64 -1.31 3.23
CA TYR A 189 26.05 -1.23 4.63
C TYR A 189 25.75 0.14 5.21
N GLN A 190 25.97 1.23 4.47
CA GLN A 190 25.65 2.57 4.91
C GLN A 190 24.13 2.73 5.16
N VAL A 191 23.30 2.13 4.32
CA VAL A 191 21.84 2.14 4.53
C VAL A 191 21.47 1.43 5.83
N ILE A 192 22.02 0.23 6.05
CA ILE A 192 21.77 -0.56 7.28
C ILE A 192 22.22 0.21 8.53
N GLU A 193 23.39 0.82 8.52
CA GLU A 193 23.93 1.60 9.65
C GLU A 193 23.07 2.86 9.92
N ASN A 194 22.61 3.52 8.87
CA ASN A 194 21.83 4.75 8.99
C ASN A 194 20.35 4.53 9.35
N VAL A 195 19.84 3.31 9.35
CA VAL A 195 18.44 3.01 9.77
C VAL A 195 18.16 3.48 11.20
N GLY A 196 19.19 3.40 12.08
CA GLY A 196 19.08 3.91 13.44
C GLY A 196 18.84 5.41 13.55
N SER A 197 19.28 6.19 12.54
CA SER A 197 19.15 7.64 12.46
C SER A 197 17.79 8.13 11.92
N VAL A 198 16.95 7.23 11.40
CA VAL A 198 15.62 7.59 10.89
C VAL A 198 14.80 8.20 12.04
N PRO A 199 14.28 9.42 11.88
CA PRO A 199 13.54 10.10 12.94
C PRO A 199 12.25 9.33 13.25
N LYS A 200 12.19 8.78 14.44
CA LYS A 200 11.05 8.01 14.93
C LYS A 200 10.25 8.85 15.92
N HIS A 201 8.94 8.72 15.90
CA HIS A 201 8.08 9.35 16.89
C HIS A 201 8.25 8.65 18.25
N ASN A 202 8.46 9.43 19.32
CA ASN A 202 8.47 8.89 20.66
C ASN A 202 7.04 8.60 21.13
N ARG A 203 6.73 7.32 21.38
CA ARG A 203 5.37 6.88 21.74
C ARG A 203 4.85 7.51 23.03
N TYR A 204 5.74 7.81 24.00
CA TYR A 204 5.34 8.46 25.24
C TYR A 204 4.99 9.94 25.01
N LEU A 205 5.75 10.65 24.18
CA LEU A 205 5.41 12.02 23.80
C LEU A 205 4.09 12.08 23.02
N VAL A 206 3.86 11.15 22.10
CA VAL A 206 2.58 11.04 21.37
C VAL A 206 1.42 10.80 22.33
N PHE A 207 1.60 9.93 23.31
CA PHE A 207 0.57 9.69 24.34
C PHE A 207 0.35 10.92 25.21
N MET A 208 1.41 11.56 25.69
CA MET A 208 1.30 12.78 26.53
C MET A 208 0.57 13.90 25.78
N THR A 209 0.96 14.18 24.54
CA THR A 209 0.28 15.21 23.73
C THR A 209 -1.17 14.85 23.44
N GLY A 210 -1.45 13.57 23.20
CA GLY A 210 -2.82 13.04 23.06
C GLY A 210 -3.63 13.19 24.34
N SER A 211 -3.01 13.11 25.51
CA SER A 211 -3.67 13.25 26.81
C SER A 211 -3.82 14.72 27.26
N LEU A 212 -3.05 15.64 26.68
CA LEU A 212 -3.17 17.07 26.98
C LEU A 212 -4.36 17.72 26.27
N PHE A 213 -4.58 17.38 25.01
CA PHE A 213 -5.71 17.90 24.25
C PHE A 213 -6.19 16.89 23.19
N PRO A 214 -7.50 16.95 22.83
CA PRO A 214 -8.10 16.03 21.87
C PRO A 214 -7.40 16.08 20.51
N GLY A 215 -7.00 14.91 19.99
CA GLY A 215 -6.29 14.83 18.71
C GLY A 215 -4.79 15.15 18.76
N GLY A 216 -4.23 15.54 19.92
CA GLY A 216 -2.82 15.92 20.05
C GLY A 216 -1.85 14.83 19.63
N GLY A 217 -2.14 13.58 19.96
CA GLY A 217 -1.33 12.45 19.52
C GLY A 217 -1.31 12.27 18.00
N GLN A 218 -2.44 12.46 17.32
CA GLN A 218 -2.54 12.39 15.87
C GLN A 218 -1.80 13.54 15.18
N PHE A 219 -1.86 14.76 15.74
CA PHE A 219 -1.06 15.87 15.23
C PHE A 219 0.43 15.60 15.33
N MET A 220 0.90 15.00 16.43
CA MET A 220 2.30 14.56 16.57
C MET A 220 2.69 13.51 15.52
N LEU A 221 1.76 12.62 15.13
CA LEU A 221 1.96 11.63 14.08
C LEU A 221 1.79 12.21 12.67
N ARG A 222 1.57 13.53 12.52
CA ARG A 222 1.27 14.23 11.28
C ARG A 222 0.00 13.74 10.57
N GLU A 223 -0.96 13.21 11.32
CA GLU A 223 -2.27 12.80 10.83
C GLU A 223 -3.30 13.91 11.07
N TRP A 224 -3.15 15.01 10.34
CA TRP A 224 -3.91 16.25 10.54
C TRP A 224 -5.43 16.04 10.45
N ASP A 225 -5.90 15.28 9.47
CA ASP A 225 -7.33 15.04 9.25
C ASP A 225 -7.96 14.31 10.44
N LYS A 226 -7.28 13.27 10.95
CA LYS A 226 -7.74 12.54 12.13
C LYS A 226 -7.67 13.41 13.39
N GLY A 227 -6.60 14.19 13.55
CA GLY A 227 -6.44 15.11 14.66
C GLY A 227 -7.53 16.16 14.71
N GLN A 228 -7.83 16.80 13.58
CA GLN A 228 -8.92 17.76 13.44
C GLN A 228 -10.29 17.12 13.68
N GLY A 229 -10.53 15.92 13.12
CA GLY A 229 -11.78 15.19 13.33
C GLY A 229 -12.05 14.89 14.80
N ILE A 230 -11.01 14.48 15.57
CA ILE A 230 -11.13 14.22 17.01
C ILE A 230 -11.37 15.53 17.78
N LEU A 231 -10.60 16.58 17.48
CA LEU A 231 -10.73 17.88 18.14
C LEU A 231 -12.13 18.47 17.95
N THR A 232 -12.64 18.44 16.72
CA THR A 232 -13.98 18.94 16.40
C THR A 232 -15.07 18.08 17.04
N SER A 233 -14.93 16.75 17.04
CA SER A 233 -15.90 15.85 17.66
C SER A 233 -16.00 16.05 19.17
N VAL A 234 -14.86 16.12 19.86
CA VAL A 234 -14.82 16.38 21.29
C VAL A 234 -15.33 17.80 21.62
N GLY A 235 -14.89 18.79 20.82
CA GLY A 235 -15.37 20.17 20.95
C GLY A 235 -16.89 20.28 20.79
N LEU A 236 -17.46 19.57 19.82
CA LEU A 236 -18.92 19.52 19.64
C LEU A 236 -19.63 18.86 20.82
N MET A 237 -19.10 17.78 21.38
CA MET A 237 -19.67 17.13 22.57
C MET A 237 -19.64 18.03 23.79
N VAL A 238 -18.56 18.77 24.00
CA VAL A 238 -18.46 19.77 25.07
C VAL A 238 -19.45 20.91 24.84
N LEU A 239 -19.60 21.37 23.60
CA LEU A 239 -20.54 22.44 23.25
C LEU A 239 -21.99 21.99 23.47
N ILE A 240 -22.36 20.79 23.03
CA ILE A 240 -23.71 20.22 23.28
C ILE A 240 -23.95 20.08 24.79
N GLY A 241 -22.97 19.55 25.53
CA GLY A 241 -23.08 19.38 26.99
C GLY A 241 -23.18 20.70 27.75
N SER A 242 -22.57 21.76 27.24
CA SER A 242 -22.61 23.10 27.86
C SER A 242 -23.79 23.96 27.40
N TRP A 243 -24.48 23.56 26.33
CA TRP A 243 -25.55 24.34 25.72
C TRP A 243 -26.67 24.71 26.71
N SER A 244 -27.11 23.78 27.55
CA SER A 244 -28.12 24.02 28.56
C SER A 244 -27.72 25.11 29.56
N LYS A 245 -26.45 25.22 29.90
CA LYS A 245 -25.92 26.28 30.81
C LYS A 245 -25.84 27.65 30.11
N VAL A 246 -25.59 27.68 28.82
CA VAL A 246 -25.56 28.95 28.05
C VAL A 246 -26.99 29.50 27.93
N GLU A 247 -27.99 28.65 27.76
CA GLU A 247 -29.39 29.09 27.78
C GLU A 247 -29.80 29.67 29.15
N ASP A 248 -29.34 29.07 30.24
CA ASP A 248 -29.57 29.61 31.60
C ASP A 248 -28.90 30.99 31.82
N LEU A 249 -27.71 31.18 31.22
CA LEU A 249 -26.97 32.44 31.30
C LEU A 249 -27.59 33.56 30.44
N VAL A 250 -28.18 33.24 29.34
CA VAL A 250 -28.86 34.19 28.43
C VAL A 250 -30.26 34.58 28.92
N GLY A 251 -30.72 33.95 29.97
CA GLY A 251 -31.72 34.54 30.87
C GLY A 251 -33.15 34.52 30.41
N ASN A 252 -33.55 33.56 29.53
CA ASN A 252 -34.93 33.50 29.10
C ASN A 252 -35.57 32.11 29.11
N ASN A 253 -34.90 31.14 29.68
CA ASN A 253 -35.46 29.80 29.63
C ASN A 253 -36.25 29.48 30.92
N ARG A 254 -37.48 29.93 30.91
CA ARG A 254 -38.46 29.61 31.95
C ARG A 254 -38.75 28.12 32.10
N PHE A 255 -38.18 27.28 31.20
CA PHE A 255 -38.44 25.84 31.15
C PHE A 255 -37.23 24.98 31.60
N LEU A 256 -36.03 25.54 31.71
CA LEU A 256 -34.81 24.79 31.95
C LEU A 256 -33.92 25.40 33.04
N ASP A 257 -34.54 25.97 34.06
CA ASP A 257 -33.82 26.50 35.18
C ASP A 257 -33.34 25.37 36.10
N ASN A 258 -32.05 25.36 36.42
CA ASN A 258 -31.40 24.35 37.23
C ASN A 258 -31.88 24.30 38.69
N GLU A 259 -32.58 25.34 39.11
CA GLU A 259 -33.11 25.46 40.49
C GLU A 259 -34.56 25.00 40.61
N GLY A 260 -35.11 24.39 39.60
CA GLY A 260 -36.51 23.97 39.60
C GLY A 260 -37.45 25.15 39.37
N THR A 261 -37.36 25.75 38.18
CA THR A 261 -38.22 26.83 37.77
C THR A 261 -39.66 26.45 37.91
N SER A 262 -40.37 27.22 38.63
CA SER A 262 -41.79 27.16 38.64
C SER A 262 -42.37 27.67 37.32
N ILE A 263 -42.88 26.79 36.51
CA ILE A 263 -43.66 27.16 35.34
C ILE A 263 -44.98 27.70 35.86
N PRO A 264 -45.33 28.96 35.60
CA PRO A 264 -46.64 29.47 35.96
C PRO A 264 -47.70 28.73 35.14
N LEU A 265 -48.42 27.87 35.83
CA LEU A 265 -49.66 27.30 35.29
C LEU A 265 -50.80 28.29 35.49
N TYR A 266 -51.84 28.17 34.75
CA TYR A 266 -53.04 28.99 34.86
C TYR A 266 -53.53 28.96 36.32
N LYS A 267 -53.54 30.13 36.94
CA LYS A 267 -54.00 30.28 38.30
C LYS A 267 -55.51 30.28 38.45
N ASN A 268 -56.19 30.76 37.42
CA ASN A 268 -57.63 30.92 37.45
C ASN A 268 -58.19 30.35 36.13
N TYR A 269 -58.58 29.11 36.16
CA TYR A 269 -59.43 28.54 35.09
C TYR A 269 -60.85 28.95 35.41
N LYS A 270 -61.45 29.77 34.55
CA LYS A 270 -62.89 30.01 34.52
C LYS A 270 -63.46 29.16 33.42
N ASP A 271 -64.34 28.26 33.83
CA ASP A 271 -65.21 27.63 32.84
C ASP A 271 -66.21 28.70 32.36
N ASP A 272 -66.09 29.10 31.13
CA ASP A 272 -66.94 30.13 30.49
C ASP A 272 -68.43 29.79 30.53
N ASN A 273 -68.73 28.54 30.78
CA ASN A 273 -70.14 28.08 30.78
C ASN A 273 -70.78 27.95 32.17
N SER A 274 -70.01 27.96 33.25
CA SER A 274 -70.54 27.65 34.59
C SER A 274 -70.55 28.81 35.57
N ASN A 275 -69.92 29.90 35.31
CA ASN A 275 -69.75 31.06 36.23
C ASN A 275 -69.24 30.64 37.67
N THR A 276 -68.80 29.41 37.80
CA THR A 276 -68.30 28.89 39.07
C THR A 276 -66.79 29.16 39.14
N GLU A 277 -66.36 29.96 40.10
CA GLU A 277 -64.94 30.09 40.43
C GLU A 277 -64.51 28.75 41.03
N LEU A 278 -63.43 28.18 40.49
CA LEU A 278 -62.82 27.02 41.09
C LEU A 278 -62.37 27.33 42.52
N THR A 279 -62.79 26.52 43.45
CA THR A 279 -62.36 26.65 44.86
C THR A 279 -60.84 26.39 44.95
N ASN A 280 -60.20 26.86 46.03
CA ASN A 280 -58.76 26.64 46.24
C ASN A 280 -58.31 25.18 46.17
N ASN A 281 -59.24 24.22 46.38
CA ASN A 281 -58.95 22.80 46.31
C ASN A 281 -59.05 22.26 44.88
N ASP A 282 -59.71 22.99 43.98
CA ASP A 282 -59.92 22.60 42.57
C ASP A 282 -58.95 23.35 41.64
N GLN A 283 -58.11 24.21 42.21
CA GLN A 283 -57.14 24.98 41.45
C GLN A 283 -55.98 24.11 41.03
N ILE A 284 -55.64 24.14 39.76
CA ILE A 284 -54.40 23.62 39.25
C ILE A 284 -53.26 24.33 40.03
N PRO A 285 -52.23 23.65 40.50
CA PRO A 285 -51.13 24.26 41.21
C PRO A 285 -50.63 25.47 40.44
N ALA A 286 -50.54 26.60 41.16
CA ALA A 286 -50.09 27.86 40.57
C ALA A 286 -48.67 27.79 39.99
N GLN A 287 -47.90 26.83 40.48
CA GLN A 287 -46.54 26.57 40.08
C GLN A 287 -46.25 25.09 40.08
N MET A 288 -45.67 24.61 39.02
CA MET A 288 -45.16 23.26 38.90
C MET A 288 -43.64 23.36 38.92
N THR A 289 -43.02 22.79 39.93
CA THR A 289 -41.55 22.69 39.97
C THR A 289 -41.13 21.56 39.02
N VAL A 290 -40.58 21.93 37.92
CA VAL A 290 -39.91 20.98 37.03
C VAL A 290 -38.47 20.86 37.54
N SER A 291 -38.20 19.79 38.28
CA SER A 291 -36.82 19.47 38.61
C SER A 291 -36.15 18.94 37.36
N SER A 292 -35.65 19.81 36.53
CA SER A 292 -34.78 19.43 35.45
C SER A 292 -33.39 19.25 36.05
N SER A 293 -33.02 18.02 36.29
CA SER A 293 -31.62 17.72 36.52
C SER A 293 -30.91 17.96 35.18
N SER A 294 -30.34 19.13 35.00
CA SER A 294 -29.48 19.49 33.82
C SER A 294 -28.37 18.46 33.57
N MET A 295 -28.00 17.73 34.59
CA MET A 295 -27.10 16.60 34.54
C MET A 295 -27.52 15.51 33.52
N LYS A 296 -28.82 15.27 33.33
CA LYS A 296 -29.30 14.26 32.36
C LYS A 296 -28.89 14.54 30.92
N TYR A 297 -28.71 15.81 30.58
CA TYR A 297 -28.36 16.25 29.24
C TYR A 297 -26.85 16.52 29.08
N ILE A 298 -26.14 16.79 30.16
CA ILE A 298 -24.71 17.09 30.18
C ILE A 298 -23.88 15.81 30.25
N ILE A 299 -24.28 14.86 31.06
CA ILE A 299 -23.54 13.62 31.31
C ILE A 299 -23.28 12.80 30.04
N PRO A 300 -24.27 12.47 29.19
CA PRO A 300 -24.03 11.61 28.03
C PRO A 300 -23.05 12.22 27.03
N PRO A 301 -23.16 13.49 26.58
CA PRO A 301 -22.19 14.09 25.67
C PRO A 301 -20.77 14.14 26.25
N LEU A 302 -20.63 14.44 27.55
CA LEU A 302 -19.33 14.47 28.20
C LEU A 302 -18.68 13.08 28.29
N PHE A 303 -19.47 12.03 28.59
CA PHE A 303 -18.96 10.66 28.58
C PHE A 303 -18.51 10.23 27.18
N ILE A 304 -19.29 10.56 26.14
CA ILE A 304 -18.93 10.28 24.74
C ILE A 304 -17.65 11.05 24.37
N GLY A 305 -17.58 12.35 24.68
CA GLY A 305 -16.42 13.19 24.45
C GLY A 305 -15.18 12.67 25.17
N ALA A 306 -15.30 12.29 26.43
CA ALA A 306 -14.22 11.68 27.21
C ALA A 306 -13.79 10.31 26.62
N GLY A 307 -14.72 9.49 26.18
CA GLY A 307 -14.44 8.22 25.51
C GLY A 307 -13.67 8.41 24.19
N ILE A 308 -14.09 9.36 23.35
CA ILE A 308 -13.39 9.71 22.12
C ILE A 308 -11.97 10.24 22.44
N PHE A 309 -11.84 11.11 23.42
CA PHE A 309 -10.58 11.72 23.83
C PHE A 309 -9.60 10.66 24.34
N LEU A 310 -9.98 9.87 25.34
CA LEU A 310 -9.13 8.83 25.92
C LEU A 310 -8.85 7.72 24.91
N GLY A 311 -9.86 7.28 24.16
CA GLY A 311 -9.72 6.29 23.11
C GLY A 311 -8.77 6.73 22.00
N SER A 312 -8.84 7.99 21.58
CA SER A 312 -7.93 8.55 20.58
C SER A 312 -6.49 8.66 21.07
N SER A 313 -6.29 9.03 22.34
CA SER A 313 -4.97 9.11 22.96
C SER A 313 -4.32 7.71 23.04
N LEU A 314 -5.07 6.72 23.49
CA LEU A 314 -4.59 5.32 23.53
C LEU A 314 -4.31 4.78 22.13
N LYS A 315 -5.19 5.05 21.18
CA LYS A 315 -5.01 4.63 19.80
C LYS A 315 -3.74 5.25 19.18
N SER A 316 -3.49 6.54 19.34
CA SER A 316 -2.28 7.18 18.83
C SER A 316 -1.00 6.60 19.44
N PHE A 317 -1.04 6.19 20.72
CA PHE A 317 0.07 5.48 21.36
C PHE A 317 0.34 4.11 20.72
N LEU A 318 -0.71 3.35 20.40
CA LEU A 318 -0.58 2.06 19.70
C LEU A 318 -0.13 2.25 18.25
N ASP A 319 -0.76 3.17 17.53
CA ASP A 319 -0.46 3.46 16.12
C ASP A 319 0.97 4.01 15.89
N THR A 320 1.62 4.54 16.95
CA THR A 320 3.00 5.06 16.87
C THR A 320 3.99 3.98 16.41
N HIS A 321 3.81 2.73 16.86
CA HIS A 321 4.69 1.64 16.45
C HIS A 321 4.60 1.39 14.94
N ASP A 322 3.39 1.25 14.43
CA ASP A 322 3.15 0.99 13.00
C ASP A 322 3.56 2.18 12.14
N LYS A 323 3.38 3.40 12.65
CA LYS A 323 3.84 4.62 11.97
C LYS A 323 5.36 4.67 11.86
N ASN A 324 6.06 4.37 12.93
CA ASN A 324 7.52 4.30 12.94
C ASN A 324 8.04 3.20 12.01
N LYS A 325 7.35 2.05 11.96
CA LYS A 325 7.67 0.97 11.04
C LYS A 325 7.53 1.43 9.59
N ARG A 326 6.41 2.07 9.24
CA ARG A 326 6.19 2.64 7.89
C ARG A 326 7.21 3.72 7.51
N LEU A 327 7.66 4.54 8.47
CA LEU A 327 8.72 5.53 8.21
C LEU A 327 10.05 4.86 7.85
N VAL A 328 10.39 3.79 8.53
CA VAL A 328 11.59 2.99 8.21
C VAL A 328 11.40 2.27 6.88
N GLU A 329 10.25 1.65 6.63
CA GLU A 329 9.92 1.01 5.35
C GLU A 329 10.05 2.00 4.18
N PHE A 330 9.49 3.20 4.31
CA PHE A 330 9.60 4.24 3.30
C PHE A 330 11.05 4.67 3.06
N TYR A 331 11.83 4.89 4.13
CA TYR A 331 13.25 5.20 4.02
C TYR A 331 14.01 4.11 3.25
N ILE A 332 13.72 2.85 3.57
CA ILE A 332 14.36 1.72 2.89
C ILE A 332 13.95 1.63 1.44
N GLN A 333 12.67 1.79 1.14
CA GLN A 333 12.19 1.73 -0.23
C GLN A 333 12.86 2.82 -1.09
N GLU A 334 12.94 4.06 -0.61
CA GLU A 334 13.64 5.15 -1.28
C GLU A 334 15.13 4.84 -1.51
N ARG A 335 15.77 4.16 -0.56
CA ARG A 335 17.19 3.79 -0.68
C ARG A 335 17.40 2.57 -1.56
N ILE A 336 16.53 1.57 -1.49
CA ILE A 336 16.57 0.42 -2.40
C ILE A 336 16.39 0.89 -3.85
N ASP A 337 15.49 1.83 -4.12
CA ASP A 337 15.31 2.40 -5.45
C ASP A 337 16.60 3.12 -5.96
N SER A 338 17.38 3.69 -5.06
CA SER A 338 18.68 4.32 -5.39
C SER A 338 19.84 3.33 -5.51
N ILE A 339 19.77 2.19 -4.82
CA ILE A 339 20.77 1.11 -4.80
C ILE A 339 20.05 -0.18 -5.23
N SER A 340 19.44 -0.10 -6.42
CA SER A 340 18.59 -1.17 -6.93
C SER A 340 19.36 -2.50 -7.06
N PRO A 341 18.71 -3.64 -6.75
CA PRO A 341 19.31 -4.96 -6.90
C PRO A 341 19.65 -5.34 -8.34
N ASP A 342 19.16 -4.60 -9.34
CA ASP A 342 19.52 -4.74 -10.75
C ASP A 342 21.03 -4.55 -11.03
N ARG A 343 21.73 -3.81 -10.17
CA ARG A 343 23.19 -3.66 -10.25
C ARG A 343 23.97 -4.96 -10.12
N PHE A 344 23.35 -5.97 -9.51
CA PHE A 344 23.91 -7.31 -9.32
C PHE A 344 23.42 -8.31 -10.38
N LEU A 345 22.90 -7.83 -11.51
CA LEU A 345 22.51 -8.65 -12.65
C LEU A 345 23.59 -8.68 -13.74
N ASP A 346 24.87 -8.63 -13.32
CA ASP A 346 26.05 -8.63 -14.19
C ASP A 346 26.63 -10.04 -14.43
N PHE A 347 25.87 -11.06 -14.10
CA PHE A 347 26.24 -12.45 -14.37
C PHE A 347 26.10 -12.79 -15.87
N PRO A 348 26.81 -13.84 -16.34
CA PRO A 348 26.70 -14.28 -17.72
C PRO A 348 25.27 -14.71 -18.07
N GLU A 349 24.70 -14.08 -19.10
CA GLU A 349 23.37 -14.41 -19.64
C GLU A 349 23.50 -15.18 -20.97
N PRO A 350 22.51 -16.02 -21.31
CA PRO A 350 22.45 -16.66 -22.62
C PRO A 350 22.22 -15.59 -23.70
N ILE A 351 23.05 -15.62 -24.74
CA ILE A 351 23.08 -14.60 -25.81
C ILE A 351 22.42 -15.22 -27.06
N LEU A 352 21.45 -14.48 -27.68
CA LEU A 352 20.81 -14.89 -28.92
C LEU A 352 21.79 -14.90 -30.10
N ILE A 353 22.68 -13.93 -30.16
CA ILE A 353 23.66 -13.79 -31.24
C ILE A 353 25.07 -13.94 -30.68
N THR A 354 25.77 -14.98 -31.06
CA THR A 354 27.21 -15.04 -30.88
C THR A 354 27.85 -14.18 -31.95
N THR A 355 28.26 -12.95 -31.61
CA THR A 355 29.14 -12.17 -32.46
C THR A 355 30.45 -12.94 -32.62
N LYS A 356 30.66 -13.50 -33.82
CA LYS A 356 31.95 -14.08 -34.19
C LYS A 356 33.00 -12.99 -34.40
#